data_3a7c87e72f2438c39018152a0fb8705e
#
_entry.id   3a7c87e72f2438c39018152a0fb8705e
#
_cell.length_a   1.000
_cell.length_b   1.000
_cell.length_c   1.000
_cell.angle_alpha   90.00
_cell.angle_beta   90.00
_cell.angle_gamma   90.00
#
_symmetry.space_group_name_H-M   'P 1'
#
loop_
_entity.id
_entity.type
_entity.pdbx_description
1 polymer ?
#
loop_
_entity_poly.entity_id
_entity_poly.type
_entity_poly.pdbx_seq_one_letter_code
_entity_poly.pdbx_strand_id
1 'polypeptide(L)'
;MELPKTVVKASRKSPKNMIIYGPPKIGKTTVLSQLKDCLIIDLEEGSDMVDALKIKVNSLKELGEVGKAIIKDGKPYKYVAIDTISKLEEWCEAEAKTIYMQTPMGKNFEQKNPGASV
;
A
#
# COMPACT_ATOMS: atom_id res chain seq x y z
N MET A 1 -35.07 -6.07 -20.71
CA MET A 1 -33.95 -6.75 -20.02
C MET A 1 -34.25 -8.22 -19.85
N GLU A 2 -33.36 -9.06 -20.29
CA GLU A 2 -33.48 -10.50 -20.05
C GLU A 2 -32.53 -10.93 -18.93
N LEU A 3 -33.01 -11.76 -18.01
CA LEU A 3 -32.19 -12.31 -16.96
C LEU A 3 -31.41 -13.51 -17.48
N PRO A 4 -30.12 -13.65 -17.14
CA PRO A 4 -29.32 -14.78 -17.58
C PRO A 4 -29.83 -16.10 -16.95
N LYS A 5 -29.96 -17.13 -17.77
CA LYS A 5 -30.40 -18.48 -17.34
C LYS A 5 -29.24 -19.48 -17.27
N THR A 6 -28.08 -19.09 -17.76
CA THR A 6 -26.87 -19.87 -17.73
C THR A 6 -25.73 -19.08 -17.09
N VAL A 7 -24.72 -19.77 -16.59
CA VAL A 7 -23.55 -19.12 -16.00
C VAL A 7 -22.82 -18.31 -17.07
N VAL A 8 -22.60 -17.03 -16.79
CA VAL A 8 -21.80 -16.16 -17.67
C VAL A 8 -20.35 -16.31 -17.25
N LYS A 9 -19.50 -16.71 -18.18
CA LYS A 9 -18.07 -16.88 -17.89
C LYS A 9 -17.41 -15.55 -17.64
N ALA A 10 -16.46 -15.52 -16.70
CA ALA A 10 -15.67 -14.33 -16.43
C ALA A 10 -14.88 -13.90 -17.66
N SER A 11 -14.98 -12.62 -18.01
CA SER A 11 -14.24 -12.04 -19.14
C SER A 11 -12.80 -11.67 -18.77
N ARG A 12 -12.50 -11.60 -17.47
CA ARG A 12 -11.15 -11.33 -16.95
C ARG A 12 -10.74 -12.43 -15.99
N LYS A 13 -9.48 -12.85 -16.07
CA LYS A 13 -8.95 -13.96 -15.28
C LYS A 13 -8.51 -13.53 -13.88
N SER A 14 -8.04 -12.27 -13.71
CA SER A 14 -7.63 -11.76 -12.41
C SER A 14 -7.62 -10.23 -12.41
N PRO A 15 -7.88 -9.59 -11.27
CA PRO A 15 -7.70 -8.15 -11.15
C PRO A 15 -6.22 -7.81 -11.20
N LYS A 16 -5.88 -6.68 -11.84
CA LYS A 16 -4.51 -6.16 -11.85
C LYS A 16 -4.20 -5.39 -10.57
N ASN A 17 -5.19 -4.71 -10.03
CA ASN A 17 -5.09 -3.97 -8.78
C ASN A 17 -6.26 -4.36 -7.89
N MET A 18 -5.99 -4.56 -6.61
CA MET A 18 -7.00 -4.94 -5.63
C MET A 18 -6.72 -4.27 -4.30
N ILE A 19 -7.78 -3.81 -3.63
CA ILE A 19 -7.70 -3.27 -2.28
C ILE A 19 -8.48 -4.20 -1.35
N ILE A 20 -7.84 -4.62 -0.26
CA ILE A 20 -8.46 -5.40 0.80
C ILE A 20 -8.55 -4.49 2.03
N TYR A 21 -9.75 -4.33 2.58
CA TYR A 21 -9.94 -3.47 3.76
C TYR A 21 -10.83 -4.16 4.78
N GLY A 22 -10.68 -3.73 6.02
CA GLY A 22 -11.46 -4.27 7.14
C GLY A 22 -10.88 -3.84 8.48
N PRO A 23 -11.57 -4.18 9.59
CA PRO A 23 -11.07 -3.88 10.92
C PRO A 23 -9.72 -4.52 11.19
N PRO A 24 -8.95 -4.01 12.17
CA PRO A 24 -7.72 -4.66 12.59
C PRO A 24 -7.97 -6.12 13.03
N LYS A 25 -6.99 -6.97 12.80
CA LYS A 25 -7.00 -8.40 13.21
C LYS A 25 -8.10 -9.24 12.55
N ILE A 26 -8.58 -8.83 11.37
CA ILE A 26 -9.58 -9.62 10.62
C ILE A 26 -8.92 -10.67 9.69
N GLY A 27 -7.60 -10.70 9.62
CA GLY A 27 -6.88 -11.67 8.80
C GLY A 27 -6.42 -11.17 7.44
N LYS A 28 -6.35 -9.86 7.22
CA LYS A 28 -5.90 -9.27 5.95
C LYS A 28 -4.49 -9.73 5.58
N THR A 29 -3.57 -9.65 6.51
CA THR A 29 -2.18 -10.07 6.29
C THR A 29 -2.09 -11.58 6.07
N THR A 30 -2.90 -12.37 6.78
CA THR A 30 -2.96 -13.81 6.61
C THR A 30 -3.40 -14.19 5.20
N VAL A 31 -4.41 -13.49 4.66
CA VAL A 31 -4.87 -13.71 3.27
C VAL A 31 -3.73 -13.42 2.29
N LEU A 32 -3.02 -12.30 2.47
CA LEU A 32 -1.89 -11.94 1.61
C LEU A 32 -0.76 -12.97 1.66
N SER A 33 -0.51 -13.54 2.84
CA SER A 33 0.54 -14.55 3.02
C SER A 33 0.25 -15.85 2.28
N GLN A 34 -1.03 -16.13 1.99
CA GLN A 34 -1.46 -17.31 1.27
C GLN A 34 -1.37 -17.17 -0.25
N LEU A 35 -1.15 -15.95 -0.76
CA LEU A 35 -0.93 -15.74 -2.18
C LEU A 35 0.49 -16.21 -2.54
N LYS A 36 0.57 -17.12 -3.51
CA LYS A 36 1.86 -17.60 -3.98
C LYS A 36 2.63 -16.49 -4.68
N ASP A 37 3.92 -16.38 -4.37
CA ASP A 37 4.83 -15.40 -4.96
C ASP A 37 4.39 -13.96 -4.74
N CYS A 38 3.78 -13.68 -3.59
CA CYS A 38 3.40 -12.33 -3.18
C CYS A 38 4.46 -11.75 -2.23
N LEU A 39 5.07 -10.65 -2.63
CA LEU A 39 5.94 -9.88 -1.72
C LEU A 39 5.07 -8.92 -0.93
N ILE A 40 5.10 -9.03 0.39
CA ILE A 40 4.41 -8.10 1.29
C ILE A 40 5.39 -7.03 1.74
N ILE A 41 5.08 -5.79 1.39
CA ILE A 41 5.82 -4.63 1.89
C ILE A 41 5.10 -4.17 3.14
N ASP A 42 5.72 -4.45 4.31
CA ASP A 42 5.12 -4.19 5.62
C ASP A 42 5.50 -2.82 6.14
N LEU A 43 4.50 -1.95 6.31
CA LEU A 43 4.69 -0.60 6.82
C LEU A 43 4.33 -0.46 8.30
N GLU A 44 3.68 -1.46 8.92
CA GLU A 44 3.13 -1.36 10.27
C GLU A 44 3.47 -2.55 11.19
N GLU A 45 4.40 -3.41 10.82
CA GLU A 45 4.74 -4.59 11.62
C GLU A 45 3.61 -5.63 11.75
N GLY A 46 2.53 -5.48 10.99
CA GLY A 46 1.38 -6.38 11.07
C GLY A 46 1.68 -7.80 10.62
N SER A 47 2.75 -8.02 9.87
CA SER A 47 3.10 -9.33 9.33
C SER A 47 4.05 -10.14 10.22
N ASP A 48 4.41 -9.65 11.42
CA ASP A 48 5.37 -10.32 12.30
C ASP A 48 4.91 -11.71 12.74
N MET A 49 3.61 -11.93 12.81
CA MET A 49 3.01 -13.21 13.24
C MET A 49 2.70 -14.14 12.07
N VAL A 50 3.11 -13.81 10.87
CA VAL A 50 2.76 -14.55 9.66
C VAL A 50 4.02 -14.90 8.86
N ASP A 51 4.16 -16.15 8.49
CA ASP A 51 5.23 -16.61 7.61
C ASP A 51 4.90 -16.21 6.17
N ALA A 52 5.75 -15.37 5.57
CA ALA A 52 5.51 -14.84 4.23
C ALA A 52 6.79 -14.29 3.62
N LEU A 53 6.77 -14.07 2.30
CA LEU A 53 7.77 -13.24 1.66
C LEU A 53 7.46 -11.79 2.01
N LYS A 54 8.23 -11.21 2.92
CA LYS A 54 7.95 -9.87 3.42
C LYS A 54 9.20 -9.06 3.64
N ILE A 55 9.06 -7.75 3.45
CA ILE A 55 10.11 -6.80 3.76
C ILE A 55 9.49 -5.65 4.56
N LYS A 56 10.16 -5.26 5.63
CA LYS A 56 9.72 -4.16 6.46
C LYS A 56 10.29 -2.84 5.94
N VAL A 57 9.44 -1.84 5.86
CA VAL A 57 9.77 -0.50 5.37
C VAL A 57 9.29 0.53 6.37
N ASN A 58 10.15 1.47 6.75
CA ASN A 58 9.88 2.44 7.79
C ASN A 58 9.75 3.88 7.29
N SER A 59 9.95 4.12 5.99
CA SER A 59 9.87 5.47 5.42
C SER A 59 9.57 5.41 3.93
N LEU A 60 9.15 6.56 3.37
CA LEU A 60 8.98 6.71 1.92
C LEU A 60 10.29 6.46 1.16
N LYS A 61 11.40 6.88 1.73
CA LYS A 61 12.70 6.66 1.11
C LYS A 61 13.01 5.17 0.96
N GLU A 62 12.79 4.41 2.03
CA GLU A 62 12.98 2.95 2.00
C GLU A 62 12.01 2.28 1.03
N LEU A 63 10.75 2.74 1.00
CA LEU A 63 9.76 2.24 0.05
C LEU A 63 10.20 2.47 -1.38
N GLY A 64 10.76 3.65 -1.67
CA GLY A 64 11.33 3.97 -2.99
C GLY A 64 12.49 3.05 -3.37
N GLU A 65 13.34 2.72 -2.41
CA GLU A 65 14.45 1.79 -2.62
C GLU A 65 13.95 0.38 -2.95
N VAL A 66 12.93 -0.09 -2.23
CA VAL A 66 12.29 -1.39 -2.51
C VAL A 66 11.65 -1.37 -3.90
N GLY A 67 10.97 -0.30 -4.26
CA GLY A 67 10.38 -0.14 -5.59
C GLY A 67 11.43 -0.23 -6.71
N LYS A 68 12.56 0.43 -6.53
CA LYS A 68 13.66 0.36 -7.50
C LYS A 68 14.24 -1.04 -7.60
N ALA A 69 14.37 -1.74 -6.48
CA ALA A 69 14.87 -3.13 -6.47
C ALA A 69 13.90 -4.06 -7.20
N ILE A 70 12.59 -3.88 -7.03
CA ILE A 70 11.57 -4.67 -7.72
C ILE A 70 11.64 -4.42 -9.24
N ILE A 71 11.79 -3.17 -9.65
CA ILE A 71 11.90 -2.83 -11.08
C ILE A 71 13.14 -3.46 -11.68
N LYS A 72 14.26 -3.47 -10.95
CA LYS A 72 15.52 -4.03 -11.41
C LYS A 72 15.46 -5.55 -11.50
N ASP A 73 14.94 -6.22 -10.49
CA ASP A 73 14.86 -7.68 -10.43
C ASP A 73 13.74 -8.11 -9.47
N GLY A 74 12.50 -8.07 -9.95
CA GLY A 74 11.32 -8.43 -9.16
C GLY A 74 10.94 -9.90 -9.21
N LYS A 75 11.73 -10.72 -9.87
CA LYS A 75 11.46 -12.16 -9.89
C LYS A 75 11.89 -12.80 -8.56
N PRO A 76 11.16 -13.78 -8.02
CA PRO A 76 10.02 -14.50 -8.62
C PRO A 76 8.63 -13.92 -8.29
N TYR A 77 8.52 -12.67 -7.85
CA TYR A 77 7.24 -12.13 -7.36
C TYR A 77 6.23 -11.97 -8.49
N LYS A 78 5.02 -12.51 -8.29
CA LYS A 78 3.86 -12.32 -9.16
C LYS A 78 2.96 -11.20 -8.67
N TYR A 79 2.99 -10.94 -7.37
CA TYR A 79 2.18 -9.93 -6.71
C TYR A 79 3.04 -9.12 -5.76
N VAL A 80 2.71 -7.84 -5.61
CA VAL A 80 3.29 -6.96 -4.61
C VAL A 80 2.14 -6.36 -3.81
N ALA A 81 2.19 -6.52 -2.50
CA ALA A 81 1.17 -6.00 -1.59
C ALA A 81 1.78 -4.97 -0.65
N ILE A 82 1.05 -3.90 -0.40
CA ILE A 82 1.42 -2.89 0.59
C ILE A 82 0.49 -3.04 1.79
N ASP A 83 1.05 -3.25 2.94
CA ASP A 83 0.33 -3.45 4.20
C ASP A 83 0.88 -2.45 5.24
N THR A 84 0.25 -1.32 5.45
CA THR A 84 -1.06 -0.91 4.95
C THR A 84 -0.99 0.37 4.14
N ILE A 85 -2.01 0.57 3.29
CA ILE A 85 -2.11 1.79 2.47
C ILE A 85 -2.37 3.03 3.34
N SER A 86 -3.02 2.86 4.50
CA SER A 86 -3.25 3.96 5.45
C SER A 86 -1.94 4.54 5.96
N LYS A 87 -0.96 3.70 6.23
CA LYS A 87 0.37 4.16 6.67
C LYS A 87 1.09 4.89 5.55
N LEU A 88 0.98 4.39 4.33
CA LEU A 88 1.54 5.06 3.16
C LEU A 88 0.91 6.44 2.97
N GLU A 89 -0.42 6.56 3.14
CA GLU A 89 -1.12 7.83 3.06
C GLU A 89 -0.59 8.83 4.08
N GLU A 90 -0.38 8.43 5.33
CA GLU A 90 0.21 9.28 6.37
C GLU A 90 1.59 9.81 5.95
N TRP A 91 2.43 8.95 5.40
CA TRP A 91 3.76 9.34 4.94
C TRP A 91 3.69 10.31 3.76
N CYS A 92 2.77 10.10 2.84
CA CYS A 92 2.57 10.97 1.68
C CYS A 92 2.04 12.35 2.12
N GLU A 93 1.14 12.41 3.09
CA GLU A 93 0.63 13.67 3.64
C GLU A 93 1.75 14.48 4.31
N ALA A 94 2.59 13.81 5.11
CA ALA A 94 3.71 14.46 5.78
C ALA A 94 4.71 15.03 4.75
N GLU A 95 5.01 14.28 3.69
CA GLU A 95 5.91 14.72 2.62
C GLU A 95 5.31 15.89 1.84
N ALA A 96 4.02 15.80 1.51
CA ALA A 96 3.32 16.88 0.80
C ALA A 96 3.33 18.18 1.61
N LYS A 97 3.10 18.10 2.92
CA LYS A 97 3.19 19.25 3.82
C LYS A 97 4.59 19.86 3.80
N THR A 98 5.62 19.04 3.92
CA THR A 98 7.01 19.48 3.89
C THR A 98 7.33 20.22 2.58
N ILE A 99 6.93 19.66 1.44
CA ILE A 99 7.13 20.26 0.13
C ILE A 99 6.38 21.59 0.03
N TYR A 100 5.14 21.63 0.47
CA TYR A 100 4.32 22.84 0.44
C TYR A 100 4.94 23.96 1.27
N MET A 101 5.42 23.65 2.47
CA MET A 101 6.05 24.65 3.36
C MET A 101 7.36 25.21 2.82
N GLN A 102 7.99 24.56 1.85
CA GLN A 102 9.18 25.07 1.16
C GLN A 102 8.82 26.12 0.09
N THR A 103 7.55 26.26 -0.26
CA THR A 103 7.10 27.26 -1.22
C THR A 103 6.85 28.60 -0.54
N PRO A 104 6.91 29.75 -1.27
CA PRO A 104 6.58 31.05 -0.69
C PRO A 104 5.16 31.11 -0.11
N MET A 105 4.19 30.42 -0.71
CA MET A 105 2.81 30.39 -0.23
C MET A 105 2.62 29.55 1.02
N GLY A 106 3.42 28.49 1.17
CA GLY A 106 3.30 27.54 2.27
C GLY A 106 4.23 27.81 3.46
N LYS A 107 5.10 28.83 3.38
CA LYS A 107 6.16 29.08 4.36
C LYS A 107 5.68 29.15 5.80
N ASN A 108 4.49 29.70 6.04
CA ASN A 108 3.94 29.90 7.38
C ASN A 108 2.69 29.02 7.61
N PHE A 109 2.57 27.90 6.91
CA PHE A 109 1.38 27.05 6.95
C PHE A 109 0.99 26.63 8.37
N GLU A 110 1.94 26.18 9.17
CA GLU A 110 1.68 25.74 10.54
C GLU A 110 1.29 26.90 11.48
N GLN A 111 1.85 28.09 11.28
CA GLN A 111 1.48 29.28 12.05
C GLN A 111 0.05 29.71 11.76
N LYS A 112 -0.37 29.64 10.47
CA LYS A 112 -1.73 30.00 10.05
C LYS A 112 -2.76 28.91 10.38
N ASN A 113 -2.33 27.67 10.44
CA ASN A 113 -3.19 26.51 10.63
C ASN A 113 -2.59 25.56 11.69
N PRO A 114 -2.50 25.99 12.97
CA PRO A 114 -1.91 25.14 14.01
C PRO A 114 -2.62 23.79 14.11
N GLY A 115 -1.83 22.71 14.09
CA GLY A 115 -2.36 21.37 14.16
C GLY A 115 -3.03 20.84 12.90
N ALA A 116 -3.05 21.62 11.81
CA ALA A 116 -3.62 21.15 10.55
C ALA A 116 -2.69 20.16 9.84
N SER A 117 -3.28 19.12 9.23
CA SER A 117 -2.59 18.24 8.31
C SER A 117 -2.93 18.62 6.86
N VAL A 118 -2.06 18.28 5.95
CA VAL A 118 -2.27 18.55 4.52
C VAL A 118 -3.13 17.45 3.89
#